data_062153e629fee89fefc528d665249fae
#
_entry.id   062153e629fee89fefc528d665249fae
#
_cell.length_a   1.000
_cell.length_b   1.000
_cell.length_c   1.000
_cell.angle_alpha   90.00
_cell.angle_beta   90.00
_cell.angle_gamma   90.00
#
_symmetry.space_group_name_H-M   'P 1'
#
loop_
_entity.id
_entity.type
_entity.pdbx_description
1 polymer ?
#
loop_
_entity_poly.entity_id
_entity_poly.type
_entity_poly.pdbx_seq_one_letter_code
_entity_poly.pdbx_strand_id
1 'polypeptide(L)'
;MYEKTRLLDSFCYFCESLHGIMDERRKIEEPVSAEFERFNKDFEASLRSETTRLQSAIDVILNSTGKHVRPLLVLLTAKVCGQVTDNTINSAVLLELLHTATLIHDDVIDETKQRRGVPSLNAIFDNRISVLVGDYVLCSRHCQRNVS
;
A
#
# COMPACT_ATOMS: atom_id res chain seq x y z
N MET A 1 4.59 41.39 14.21
CA MET A 1 5.73 41.05 13.34
C MET A 1 6.50 39.84 13.83
N TYR A 2 6.40 39.49 15.09
CA TYR A 2 7.14 38.39 15.74
C TYR A 2 6.51 36.96 15.55
N GLU A 3 5.22 36.85 15.25
CA GLU A 3 4.54 35.53 15.10
C GLU A 3 4.80 34.88 13.74
N LYS A 4 5.02 35.65 12.68
CA LYS A 4 5.26 35.11 11.33
C LYS A 4 6.60 34.37 11.22
N THR A 5 7.61 34.82 11.97
CA THR A 5 8.93 34.20 11.97
C THR A 5 8.90 32.81 12.63
N ARG A 6 8.16 32.68 13.73
CA ARG A 6 8.05 31.42 14.49
C ARG A 6 7.33 30.32 13.70
N LEU A 7 6.34 30.68 12.88
CA LEU A 7 5.63 29.74 11.99
C LEU A 7 6.54 29.25 10.84
N LEU A 8 7.36 30.15 10.29
CA LEU A 8 8.33 29.80 9.24
C LEU A 8 9.47 28.93 9.77
N ASP A 9 9.98 29.21 10.96
CA ASP A 9 11.01 28.38 11.60
C ASP A 9 10.48 26.99 11.95
N SER A 10 9.23 26.89 12.46
CA SER A 10 8.57 25.62 12.74
C SER A 10 8.28 24.81 11.47
N PHE A 11 7.94 25.48 10.38
CA PHE A 11 7.70 24.85 9.07
C PHE A 11 9.03 24.38 8.44
N CYS A 12 10.10 25.15 8.59
CA CYS A 12 11.44 24.77 8.12
C CYS A 12 11.97 23.54 8.87
N TYR A 13 11.84 23.52 10.20
CA TYR A 13 12.20 22.36 11.03
C TYR A 13 11.38 21.10 10.68
N PHE A 14 10.09 21.27 10.40
CA PHE A 14 9.23 20.18 9.94
C PHE A 14 9.65 19.66 8.57
N CYS A 15 9.99 20.53 7.63
CA CYS A 15 10.52 20.15 6.32
C CYS A 15 11.86 19.43 6.42
N GLU A 16 12.78 19.87 7.28
CA GLU A 16 14.06 19.20 7.52
C GLU A 16 13.88 17.82 8.15
N SER A 17 12.96 17.69 9.12
CA SER A 17 12.61 16.41 9.73
C SER A 17 11.99 15.44 8.71
N LEU A 18 11.11 15.91 7.83
CA LEU A 18 10.56 15.12 6.74
C LEU A 18 11.63 14.67 5.73
N HIS A 19 12.55 15.53 5.38
CA HIS A 19 13.69 15.21 4.51
C HIS A 19 14.58 14.14 5.14
N GLY A 20 14.89 14.25 6.42
CA GLY A 20 15.66 13.25 7.17
C GLY A 20 14.99 11.87 7.16
N ILE A 21 13.67 11.80 7.43
CA ILE A 21 12.91 10.54 7.42
C ILE A 21 12.83 9.93 6.00
N MET A 22 12.71 10.75 4.97
CA MET A 22 12.71 10.30 3.58
C MET A 22 14.08 9.79 3.13
N ASP A 23 15.16 10.43 3.58
CA ASP A 23 16.52 10.01 3.27
C ASP A 23 16.90 8.70 3.97
N GLU A 24 16.49 8.51 5.23
CA GLU A 24 16.65 7.24 5.94
C GLU A 24 15.89 6.10 5.27
N ARG A 25 14.66 6.34 4.82
CA ARG A 25 13.88 5.33 4.10
C ARG A 25 14.55 4.93 2.80
N ARG A 26 15.05 5.88 2.01
CA ARG A 26 15.79 5.61 0.77
C ARG A 26 16.99 4.71 1.00
N LYS A 27 17.76 4.94 2.06
CA LYS A 27 18.89 4.08 2.44
C LYS A 27 18.47 2.64 2.74
N ILE A 28 17.28 2.46 3.35
CA ILE A 28 16.74 1.13 3.65
C ILE A 28 16.24 0.45 2.37
N GLU A 29 15.65 1.17 1.43
CA GLU A 29 15.12 0.64 0.16
C GLU A 29 16.23 0.40 -0.88
N GLU A 30 17.33 1.13 -0.83
CA GLU A 30 18.41 1.08 -1.82
C GLU A 30 18.88 -0.34 -2.17
N PRO A 31 19.13 -1.26 -1.20
CA PRO A 31 19.61 -2.61 -1.51
C PRO A 31 18.62 -3.46 -2.31
N VAL A 32 17.35 -3.13 -2.30
CA VAL A 32 16.25 -3.86 -2.95
C VAL A 32 15.39 -2.99 -3.85
N SER A 33 15.90 -1.85 -4.29
CA SER A 33 15.12 -0.84 -5.03
C SER A 33 14.49 -1.39 -6.32
N ALA A 34 15.24 -2.16 -7.10
CA ALA A 34 14.76 -2.78 -8.33
C ALA A 34 13.67 -3.82 -8.07
N GLU A 35 13.85 -4.65 -7.06
CA GLU A 35 12.90 -5.68 -6.64
C GLU A 35 11.64 -5.04 -6.03
N PHE A 36 11.80 -3.93 -5.30
CA PHE A 36 10.68 -3.19 -4.73
C PHE A 36 9.85 -2.46 -5.81
N GLU A 37 10.51 -1.93 -6.85
CA GLU A 37 9.81 -1.37 -8.01
C GLU A 37 9.01 -2.43 -8.77
N ARG A 38 9.59 -3.63 -8.93
CA ARG A 38 8.89 -4.77 -9.53
C ARG A 38 7.71 -5.21 -8.68
N PHE A 39 7.88 -5.31 -7.36
CA PHE A 39 6.77 -5.56 -6.43
C PHE A 39 5.62 -4.57 -6.64
N ASN A 40 5.90 -3.25 -6.69
CA ASN A 40 4.86 -2.23 -6.87
C ASN A 40 4.09 -2.43 -8.18
N LYS A 41 4.78 -2.71 -9.29
CA LYS A 41 4.15 -3.00 -10.59
C LYS A 41 3.25 -4.24 -10.53
N ASP A 42 3.74 -5.32 -9.91
CA ASP A 42 3.02 -6.58 -9.80
C ASP A 42 1.82 -6.46 -8.85
N PHE A 43 1.94 -5.67 -7.77
CA PHE A 43 0.86 -5.37 -6.85
C PHE A 43 -0.27 -4.56 -7.54
N GLU A 44 0.05 -3.47 -8.21
CA GLU A 44 -0.92 -2.68 -8.97
C GLU A 44 -1.57 -3.50 -10.08
N ALA A 45 -0.80 -4.28 -10.83
CA ALA A 45 -1.30 -5.15 -11.90
C ALA A 45 -2.28 -6.20 -11.35
N SER A 46 -2.03 -6.72 -10.14
CA SER A 46 -2.90 -7.70 -9.48
C SER A 46 -4.28 -7.15 -9.10
N LEU A 47 -4.39 -5.83 -8.92
CA LEU A 47 -5.64 -5.17 -8.54
C LEU A 47 -6.44 -4.62 -9.74
N ARG A 48 -5.89 -4.59 -10.95
CA ARG A 48 -6.59 -4.05 -12.12
C ARG A 48 -7.84 -4.84 -12.46
N SER A 49 -8.91 -4.10 -12.81
CA SER A 49 -10.19 -4.66 -13.24
C SER A 49 -10.70 -3.94 -14.49
N GLU A 50 -11.36 -4.69 -15.38
CA GLU A 50 -12.04 -4.13 -16.55
C GLU A 50 -13.40 -3.49 -16.21
N THR A 51 -13.94 -3.80 -15.04
CA THR A 51 -15.23 -3.26 -14.59
C THR A 51 -15.04 -1.87 -13.99
N THR A 52 -15.62 -0.84 -14.58
CA THR A 52 -15.45 0.57 -14.18
C THR A 52 -15.74 0.82 -12.69
N ARG A 53 -16.81 0.22 -12.15
CA ARG A 53 -17.18 0.38 -10.72
C ARG A 53 -16.13 -0.23 -9.79
N LEU A 54 -15.66 -1.42 -10.13
CA LEU A 54 -14.64 -2.10 -9.34
C LEU A 54 -13.31 -1.35 -9.43
N GLN A 55 -12.95 -0.87 -10.64
CA GLN A 55 -11.73 -0.06 -10.82
C GLN A 55 -11.78 1.23 -9.97
N SER A 56 -12.92 1.92 -9.91
CA SER A 56 -13.06 3.11 -9.05
C SER A 56 -12.84 2.79 -7.56
N ALA A 57 -13.29 1.64 -7.09
CA ALA A 57 -13.05 1.19 -5.72
C ALA A 57 -11.57 0.83 -5.49
N ILE A 58 -10.94 0.19 -6.47
CA ILE A 58 -9.50 -0.13 -6.46
C ILE A 58 -8.66 1.15 -6.43
N ASP A 59 -9.03 2.17 -7.20
CA ASP A 59 -8.33 3.46 -7.20
C ASP A 59 -8.35 4.12 -5.81
N VAL A 60 -9.46 4.00 -5.07
CA VAL A 60 -9.54 4.46 -3.66
C VAL A 60 -8.56 3.68 -2.79
N ILE A 61 -8.46 2.36 -2.95
CA ILE A 61 -7.52 1.52 -2.21
C ILE A 61 -6.09 1.94 -2.54
N LEU A 62 -5.73 2.03 -3.81
CA LEU A 62 -4.37 2.39 -4.25
C LEU A 62 -3.95 3.77 -3.72
N ASN A 63 -4.86 4.75 -3.71
CA ASN A 63 -4.60 6.08 -3.16
C ASN A 63 -4.48 6.09 -1.63
N SER A 64 -5.04 5.10 -0.94
CA SER A 64 -4.96 4.94 0.53
C SER A 64 -3.84 4.01 0.98
N THR A 65 -3.17 3.31 0.04
CA THR A 65 -2.08 2.38 0.37
C THR A 65 -0.93 3.10 1.09
N GLY A 66 -0.35 2.37 2.02
CA GLY A 66 0.71 2.89 2.86
C GLY A 66 2.09 2.76 2.24
N LYS A 67 3.07 2.81 3.12
CA LYS A 67 4.50 2.76 2.74
C LYS A 67 4.99 1.36 2.33
N HIS A 68 4.13 0.35 2.18
CA HIS A 68 4.47 -1.03 1.82
C HIS A 68 5.64 -1.61 2.65
N VAL A 69 5.60 -1.39 3.97
CA VAL A 69 6.68 -1.81 4.89
C VAL A 69 6.81 -3.33 4.95
N ARG A 70 5.68 -4.07 4.86
CA ARG A 70 5.69 -5.54 4.89
C ARG A 70 6.41 -6.15 3.70
N PRO A 71 6.07 -5.80 2.45
CA PRO A 71 6.82 -6.27 1.29
C PRO A 71 8.29 -5.85 1.32
N LEU A 72 8.61 -4.65 1.78
CA LEU A 72 10.00 -4.20 1.93
C LEU A 72 10.77 -5.12 2.88
N LEU A 73 10.20 -5.49 4.03
CA LEU A 73 10.81 -6.43 4.97
C LEU A 73 11.02 -7.82 4.35
N VAL A 74 10.04 -8.33 3.57
CA VAL A 74 10.19 -9.62 2.87
C VAL A 74 11.37 -9.59 1.91
N LEU A 75 11.48 -8.53 1.11
CA LEU A 75 12.56 -8.38 0.13
C LEU A 75 13.94 -8.25 0.80
N LEU A 76 14.04 -7.41 1.83
CA LEU A 76 15.28 -7.23 2.60
C LEU A 76 15.72 -8.52 3.28
N THR A 77 14.80 -9.25 3.91
CA THR A 77 15.09 -10.53 4.55
C THR A 77 15.59 -11.55 3.53
N ALA A 78 14.93 -11.65 2.37
CA ALA A 78 15.37 -12.54 1.31
C ALA A 78 16.76 -12.17 0.79
N LYS A 79 17.06 -10.87 0.66
CA LYS A 79 18.38 -10.37 0.24
C LYS A 79 19.48 -10.75 1.23
N VAL A 80 19.18 -10.64 2.52
CA VAL A 80 20.13 -11.05 3.60
C VAL A 80 20.37 -12.56 3.59
N CYS A 81 19.32 -13.36 3.34
CA CYS A 81 19.42 -14.83 3.30
C CYS A 81 19.98 -15.39 1.97
N GLY A 82 20.15 -14.55 0.95
CA GLY A 82 20.65 -14.99 -0.36
C GLY A 82 20.19 -14.10 -1.50
N GLN A 83 19.25 -14.59 -2.32
CA GLN A 83 18.76 -13.86 -3.49
C GLN A 83 17.23 -13.66 -3.44
N VAL A 84 16.79 -12.51 -3.92
CA VAL A 84 15.36 -12.27 -4.18
C VAL A 84 14.97 -12.99 -5.47
N THR A 85 14.02 -13.88 -5.38
CA THR A 85 13.49 -14.66 -6.50
C THR A 85 12.10 -14.17 -6.90
N ASP A 86 11.59 -14.65 -8.04
CA ASP A 86 10.19 -14.38 -8.45
C ASP A 86 9.18 -14.86 -7.38
N ASN A 87 9.48 -15.98 -6.71
CA ASN A 87 8.65 -16.47 -5.61
C ASN A 87 8.67 -15.52 -4.41
N THR A 88 9.79 -14.85 -4.14
CA THR A 88 9.89 -13.83 -3.08
C THR A 88 9.00 -12.64 -3.39
N ILE A 89 9.07 -12.12 -4.62
CA ILE A 89 8.22 -11.00 -5.07
C ILE A 89 6.75 -11.41 -5.02
N ASN A 90 6.42 -12.59 -5.52
CA ASN A 90 5.08 -13.15 -5.46
C ASN A 90 4.54 -13.25 -4.04
N SER A 91 5.37 -13.68 -3.10
CA SER A 91 5.00 -13.78 -1.69
C SER A 91 4.79 -12.41 -1.04
N ALA A 92 5.64 -11.43 -1.40
CA ALA A 92 5.50 -10.05 -0.94
C ALA A 92 4.17 -9.43 -1.43
N VAL A 93 3.81 -9.64 -2.71
CA VAL A 93 2.54 -9.18 -3.28
C VAL A 93 1.35 -9.86 -2.58
N LEU A 94 1.40 -11.18 -2.40
CA LEU A 94 0.33 -11.92 -1.73
C LEU A 94 0.12 -11.43 -0.29
N LEU A 95 1.20 -11.22 0.45
CA LEU A 95 1.14 -10.72 1.82
C LEU A 95 0.50 -9.33 1.90
N GLU A 96 0.83 -8.43 0.96
CA GLU A 96 0.26 -7.08 0.95
C GLU A 96 -1.20 -7.08 0.49
N LEU A 97 -1.58 -7.93 -0.48
CA LEU A 97 -2.98 -8.12 -0.88
C LEU A 97 -3.82 -8.65 0.28
N LEU A 98 -3.33 -9.67 0.98
CA LEU A 98 -4.00 -10.21 2.17
C LEU A 98 -4.19 -9.14 3.24
N HIS A 99 -3.14 -8.37 3.53
CA HIS A 99 -3.22 -7.28 4.50
C HIS A 99 -4.21 -6.19 4.06
N THR A 100 -4.20 -5.81 2.78
CA THR A 100 -5.14 -4.81 2.23
C THR A 100 -6.59 -5.29 2.36
N ALA A 101 -6.86 -6.54 2.01
CA ALA A 101 -8.20 -7.11 2.12
C ALA A 101 -8.69 -7.19 3.58
N THR A 102 -7.82 -7.61 4.51
CA THR A 102 -8.19 -7.62 5.95
C THR A 102 -8.49 -6.21 6.46
N LEU A 103 -7.73 -5.19 6.05
CA LEU A 103 -8.02 -3.81 6.43
C LEU A 103 -9.37 -3.31 5.89
N ILE A 104 -9.76 -3.71 4.67
CA ILE A 104 -11.07 -3.36 4.10
C ILE A 104 -12.20 -4.00 4.91
N HIS A 105 -12.05 -5.27 5.29
CA HIS A 105 -13.05 -5.98 6.10
C HIS A 105 -13.11 -5.42 7.52
N ASP A 106 -11.97 -5.10 8.14
CA ASP A 106 -11.90 -4.48 9.46
C ASP A 106 -12.60 -3.11 9.47
N ASP A 107 -12.41 -2.28 8.42
CA ASP A 107 -13.11 -0.98 8.31
C ASP A 107 -14.64 -1.13 8.27
N VAL A 108 -15.15 -2.22 7.69
CA VAL A 108 -16.58 -2.52 7.69
C VAL A 108 -17.05 -2.97 9.06
N ILE A 109 -16.30 -3.86 9.73
CA ILE A 109 -16.65 -4.40 11.06
C ILE A 109 -16.60 -3.30 12.11
N ASP A 110 -15.58 -2.46 12.08
CA ASP A 110 -15.35 -1.36 13.03
C ASP A 110 -16.14 -0.10 12.68
N GLU A 111 -16.92 -0.11 11.59
CA GLU A 111 -17.66 1.06 11.06
C GLU A 111 -16.75 2.29 10.86
N THR A 112 -15.49 2.06 10.57
CA THR A 112 -14.47 3.10 10.38
C THR A 112 -14.82 3.96 9.16
N LYS A 113 -14.90 5.28 9.33
CA LYS A 113 -15.23 6.20 8.23
C LYS A 113 -14.02 6.85 7.58
N GLN A 114 -12.89 6.83 8.25
CA GLN A 114 -11.64 7.41 7.75
C GLN A 114 -10.44 6.53 8.14
N ARG A 115 -9.52 6.36 7.20
CA ARG A 115 -8.24 5.69 7.42
C ARG A 115 -7.10 6.58 6.90
N ARG A 116 -6.14 6.88 7.77
CA ARG A 116 -4.98 7.76 7.44
C ARG A 116 -5.38 9.13 6.88
N GLY A 117 -6.49 9.69 7.33
CA GLY A 117 -6.97 11.01 6.91
C GLY A 117 -7.74 11.03 5.60
N VAL A 118 -7.94 9.87 4.95
CA VAL A 118 -8.80 9.73 3.77
C VAL A 118 -10.06 8.92 4.11
N PRO A 119 -11.19 9.14 3.42
CA PRO A 119 -12.38 8.33 3.61
C PRO A 119 -12.10 6.85 3.34
N SER A 120 -12.64 5.98 4.20
CA SER A 120 -12.57 4.52 4.01
C SER A 120 -13.48 4.09 2.85
N LEU A 121 -13.23 2.88 2.33
CA LEU A 121 -14.00 2.35 1.19
C LEU A 121 -15.51 2.26 1.52
N ASN A 122 -15.87 1.80 2.72
CA ASN A 122 -17.25 1.70 3.19
C ASN A 122 -17.91 3.07 3.44
N ALA A 123 -17.14 4.13 3.58
CA ALA A 123 -17.67 5.50 3.65
C ALA A 123 -18.04 6.06 2.26
N ILE A 124 -17.39 5.57 1.20
CA ILE A 124 -17.58 6.00 -0.20
C ILE A 124 -18.61 5.14 -0.92
N PHE A 125 -18.50 3.80 -0.78
CA PHE A 125 -19.26 2.83 -1.59
C PHE A 125 -20.31 2.02 -0.82
N ASP A 126 -20.40 2.07 0.47
CA ASP A 126 -21.16 1.22 1.39
C ASP A 126 -20.45 -0.09 1.82
N ASN A 127 -21.03 -0.71 2.86
CA ASN A 127 -20.45 -1.91 3.48
C ASN A 127 -20.48 -3.14 2.54
N ARG A 128 -21.56 -3.30 1.73
CA ARG A 128 -21.71 -4.46 0.85
C ARG A 128 -20.67 -4.47 -0.26
N ILE A 129 -20.48 -3.31 -0.88
CA ILE A 129 -19.47 -3.15 -1.94
C ILE A 129 -18.08 -3.34 -1.34
N SER A 130 -17.82 -2.80 -0.14
CA SER A 130 -16.52 -2.94 0.53
C SER A 130 -16.17 -4.41 0.80
N VAL A 131 -17.12 -5.23 1.29
CA VAL A 131 -16.90 -6.67 1.48
C VAL A 131 -16.57 -7.35 0.16
N LEU A 132 -17.34 -7.10 -0.91
CA LEU A 132 -17.09 -7.70 -2.23
C LEU A 132 -15.74 -7.30 -2.82
N VAL A 133 -15.31 -6.05 -2.60
CA VAL A 133 -14.00 -5.57 -3.02
C VAL A 133 -12.88 -6.24 -2.22
N GLY A 134 -13.05 -6.40 -0.90
CA GLY A 134 -12.12 -7.15 -0.06
C GLY A 134 -11.95 -8.60 -0.54
N ASP A 135 -13.06 -9.29 -0.85
CA ASP A 135 -13.05 -10.64 -1.42
C ASP A 135 -12.36 -10.68 -2.80
N TYR A 136 -12.63 -9.68 -3.65
CA TYR A 136 -11.94 -9.56 -4.94
C TYR A 136 -10.43 -9.42 -4.78
N VAL A 137 -9.97 -8.57 -3.85
CA VAL A 137 -8.54 -8.38 -3.56
C VAL A 137 -7.89 -9.70 -3.10
N LEU A 138 -8.58 -10.50 -2.27
CA LEU A 138 -8.11 -11.83 -1.86
C LEU A 138 -7.98 -12.80 -3.03
N CYS A 139 -8.96 -12.79 -3.95
CA CYS A 139 -9.03 -13.71 -5.07
C CYS A 139 -8.19 -13.28 -6.27
N SER A 140 -7.82 -12.00 -6.39
CA SER A 140 -7.22 -11.40 -7.58
C SER A 140 -5.97 -12.13 -8.09
N ARG A 141 -5.13 -12.62 -7.18
CA ARG A 141 -3.92 -13.35 -7.56
C ARG A 141 -4.15 -14.85 -7.87
N HIS A 142 -5.21 -15.43 -7.36
CA HIS A 142 -5.55 -16.83 -7.68
C HIS A 142 -6.02 -16.96 -9.13
N CYS A 143 -6.76 -15.99 -9.64
CA CYS A 143 -7.25 -15.98 -11.02
C CYS A 143 -6.11 -15.79 -12.05
N GLN A 144 -5.10 -14.99 -11.76
CA GLN A 144 -3.99 -14.73 -12.70
C GLN A 144 -3.07 -15.94 -12.93
N ARG A 145 -2.94 -16.87 -11.96
CA ARG A 145 -2.13 -18.10 -12.11
C ARG A 145 -2.74 -19.14 -13.04
N ASN A 146 -4.05 -19.09 -13.28
CA ASN A 146 -4.77 -20.09 -14.06
C ASN A 146 -4.97 -19.69 -15.54
N VAL A 147 -4.43 -18.56 -15.98
CA VAL A 147 -4.57 -18.02 -17.35
C VAL A 147 -3.24 -18.09 -18.13
N SER A 148 -2.20 -18.71 -17.57
CA SER A 148 -0.89 -18.89 -18.24
C SER A 148 -0.68 -20.31 -18.67
#